data_6cbf2dde3e24ff62864c99bde98a0f3c
#
_entry.id   6cbf2dde3e24ff62864c99bde98a0f3c
#
_cell.length_a   1.000
_cell.length_b   1.000
_cell.length_c   1.000
_cell.angle_alpha   90.00
_cell.angle_beta   90.00
_cell.angle_gamma   90.00
#
_symmetry.space_group_name_H-M   'P 1'
#
loop_
_entity.id
_entity.type
_entity.pdbx_description
1 polymer ?
#
loop_
_entity_poly.entity_id
_entity_poly.type
_entity_poly.pdbx_seq_one_letter_code
_entity_poly.pdbx_strand_id
1 'polypeptide(L)'
;MLTQPEYRASRCTRFRYRYSGCSRCADACPHEAIELSDEGVKISAEACQNCSLCAAACPTEALLADKLPRIEVLKRAVKRPEVTFACAPSELQGNEIVPCLGALDAAMLAYLASRGIAVTLAGAQHCADCIHGASGETRLSLNLEAVEVLRGNVGHEKWAEISVPDEGDSRSGTSDHDPSRRHLFRRFVGRGADQLTRPVPASEAQPVPLKAIRFAAPFSTAGRELLQILFNTPQELPTPLSAHAGLLAAQVAIRPGCTACEACARACPTGAMQVRESATAWQLGFEFTRCVGCGVCVEVCQPHVLYFRDTMEALAKSPEAAALHALGKQRCTRCERFFISPAPAEICPTCEGDDADFASLFG
;
A
#
# COMPACT_ATOMS: atom_id res chain seq x y z
N MET A 1 25.99 -2.33 -10.97
CA MET A 1 24.95 -1.71 -10.10
C MET A 1 23.97 -1.01 -10.99
N LEU A 2 22.68 -1.21 -10.79
CA LEU A 2 21.65 -0.47 -11.51
C LEU A 2 21.75 1.02 -11.14
N THR A 3 21.55 1.89 -12.10
CA THR A 3 21.53 3.35 -11.87
C THR A 3 20.18 3.83 -11.34
N GLN A 4 19.18 2.95 -11.36
CA GLN A 4 17.81 3.23 -10.96
C GLN A 4 17.15 1.94 -10.41
N PRO A 5 16.03 2.03 -9.64
CA PRO A 5 15.26 0.88 -9.19
C PRO A 5 14.75 0.01 -10.35
N GLU A 6 14.76 -1.32 -10.17
CA GLU A 6 14.11 -2.25 -11.09
C GLU A 6 12.59 -2.09 -11.04
N TYR A 7 11.96 -1.93 -12.20
CA TYR A 7 10.51 -1.86 -12.30
C TYR A 7 9.90 -3.21 -12.70
N ARG A 8 9.00 -3.71 -11.88
CA ARG A 8 8.22 -4.95 -12.09
C ARG A 8 6.77 -4.60 -12.44
N ALA A 9 6.51 -4.45 -13.73
CA ALA A 9 5.22 -3.99 -14.24
C ALA A 9 4.03 -4.81 -13.70
N SER A 10 4.13 -6.15 -13.67
CA SER A 10 3.06 -7.04 -13.19
C SER A 10 2.65 -6.80 -11.72
N ARG A 11 3.47 -6.12 -10.93
CA ARG A 11 3.17 -5.73 -9.54
C ARG A 11 2.53 -4.34 -9.44
N CYS A 12 2.69 -3.48 -10.44
CA CYS A 12 2.21 -2.10 -10.42
C CYS A 12 0.68 -2.03 -10.59
N THR A 13 0.00 -1.28 -9.74
CA THR A 13 -1.45 -1.09 -9.81
C THR A 13 -1.87 -0.39 -11.10
N ARG A 14 -1.11 0.62 -11.58
CA ARG A 14 -1.38 1.29 -12.87
C ARG A 14 -1.27 0.34 -14.06
N PHE A 15 -0.28 -0.53 -14.05
CA PHE A 15 -0.16 -1.55 -15.09
C PHE A 15 -1.30 -2.56 -15.04
N ARG A 16 -1.74 -2.98 -13.84
CA ARG A 16 -2.83 -3.93 -13.66
C ARG A 16 -4.20 -3.35 -13.98
N TYR A 17 -4.43 -2.11 -13.59
CA TYR A 17 -5.67 -1.39 -13.86
C TYR A 17 -5.35 -0.08 -14.57
N ARG A 18 -5.68 -0.01 -15.84
CA ARG A 18 -5.33 1.08 -16.76
C ARG A 18 -5.77 2.47 -16.29
N TYR A 19 -6.86 2.55 -15.55
CA TYR A 19 -7.40 3.81 -15.03
C TYR A 19 -7.01 4.06 -13.56
N SER A 20 -6.03 3.34 -13.01
CA SER A 20 -5.58 3.58 -11.64
C SER A 20 -4.96 4.96 -11.51
N GLY A 21 -5.41 5.71 -10.48
CA GLY A 21 -4.86 7.01 -10.09
C GLY A 21 -3.60 6.94 -9.23
N CYS A 22 -3.04 5.74 -8.97
CA CYS A 22 -1.89 5.58 -8.08
C CYS A 22 -0.68 6.43 -8.53
N SER A 23 -0.19 7.31 -7.65
CA SER A 23 0.96 8.21 -7.87
C SER A 23 2.05 8.06 -6.80
N ARG A 24 1.89 7.16 -5.83
CA ARG A 24 2.73 7.06 -4.62
C ARG A 24 4.24 7.09 -4.86
N CYS A 25 4.72 6.45 -5.92
CA CYS A 25 6.15 6.43 -6.24
C CYS A 25 6.63 7.78 -6.81
N ALA A 26 5.82 8.46 -7.60
CA ALA A 26 6.12 9.77 -8.13
C ALA A 26 6.07 10.83 -7.01
N ASP A 27 5.03 10.78 -6.16
CA ASP A 27 4.86 11.69 -5.02
C ASP A 27 6.03 11.57 -4.01
N ALA A 28 6.58 10.37 -3.85
CA ALA A 28 7.72 10.11 -3.00
C ALA A 28 9.08 10.45 -3.63
N CYS A 29 9.12 10.80 -4.92
CA CYS A 29 10.36 11.07 -5.61
C CYS A 29 10.78 12.55 -5.50
N PRO A 30 11.83 12.89 -4.73
CA PRO A 30 12.27 14.28 -4.58
C PRO A 30 12.95 14.83 -5.85
N HIS A 31 13.27 13.95 -6.79
CA HIS A 31 14.04 14.27 -8.00
C HIS A 31 13.18 14.31 -9.26
N GLU A 32 11.86 14.16 -9.14
CA GLU A 32 10.91 14.14 -10.27
C GLU A 32 11.31 13.13 -11.37
N ALA A 33 12.00 12.05 -10.98
CA ALA A 33 12.56 11.07 -11.90
C ALA A 33 11.52 10.03 -12.38
N ILE A 34 10.26 10.12 -11.97
CA ILE A 34 9.21 9.13 -12.26
C ILE A 34 8.09 9.76 -13.07
N GLU A 35 7.91 9.24 -14.27
CA GLU A 35 6.79 9.54 -15.15
C GLU A 35 5.72 8.44 -15.03
N LEU A 36 4.46 8.86 -14.91
CA LEU A 36 3.30 7.97 -14.77
C LEU A 36 2.54 7.87 -16.10
N SER A 37 2.14 6.64 -16.46
CA SER A 37 1.32 6.38 -17.64
C SER A 37 0.31 5.25 -17.37
N ASP A 38 -0.58 4.99 -18.34
CA ASP A 38 -1.50 3.85 -18.33
C ASP A 38 -0.77 2.49 -18.42
N GLU A 39 0.50 2.51 -18.86
CA GLU A 39 1.36 1.33 -18.95
C GLU A 39 2.18 1.10 -17.68
N GLY A 40 2.03 1.97 -16.69
CA GLY A 40 2.73 1.91 -15.41
C GLY A 40 3.63 3.11 -15.16
N VAL A 41 4.93 2.87 -14.90
CA VAL A 41 5.90 3.92 -14.57
C VAL A 41 7.15 3.81 -15.44
N LYS A 42 7.72 4.96 -15.77
CA LYS A 42 9.02 5.10 -16.41
C LYS A 42 9.94 5.90 -15.49
N ILE A 43 11.17 5.47 -15.36
CA ILE A 43 12.16 6.10 -14.49
C ILE A 43 13.24 6.73 -15.38
N SER A 44 13.54 8.01 -15.17
CA SER A 44 14.67 8.68 -15.78
C SER A 44 15.96 8.31 -15.05
N ALA A 45 16.86 7.60 -15.72
CA ALA A 45 18.15 7.22 -15.14
C ALA A 45 19.05 8.44 -14.86
N GLU A 46 18.87 9.53 -15.62
CA GLU A 46 19.64 10.77 -15.46
C GLU A 46 19.20 11.56 -14.22
N ALA A 47 17.90 11.61 -13.96
CA ALA A 47 17.35 12.31 -12.80
C ALA A 47 17.37 11.48 -11.52
N CYS A 48 17.40 10.14 -11.62
CA CYS A 48 17.31 9.23 -10.50
C CYS A 48 18.59 9.22 -9.66
N GLN A 49 18.49 9.61 -8.38
CA GLN A 49 19.58 9.53 -7.39
C GLN A 49 19.61 8.19 -6.63
N ASN A 50 18.74 7.24 -6.97
CA ASN A 50 18.65 5.93 -6.36
C ASN A 50 18.48 5.96 -4.81
N CYS A 51 17.71 6.93 -4.30
CA CYS A 51 17.45 7.13 -2.87
C CYS A 51 16.52 6.10 -2.24
N SER A 52 15.88 5.26 -3.04
CA SER A 52 14.96 4.18 -2.64
C SER A 52 13.61 4.61 -2.04
N LEU A 53 13.30 5.91 -1.95
CA LEU A 53 12.03 6.41 -1.40
C LEU A 53 10.81 5.92 -2.19
N CYS A 54 10.88 5.88 -3.51
CA CYS A 54 9.79 5.37 -4.35
C CYS A 54 9.52 3.88 -4.15
N ALA A 55 10.57 3.09 -3.87
CA ALA A 55 10.43 1.67 -3.54
C ALA A 55 9.76 1.48 -2.16
N ALA A 56 10.14 2.28 -1.16
CA ALA A 56 9.53 2.26 0.16
C ALA A 56 8.06 2.75 0.16
N ALA A 57 7.71 3.66 -0.76
CA ALA A 57 6.34 4.16 -0.90
C ALA A 57 5.41 3.18 -1.64
N CYS A 58 5.96 2.19 -2.35
CA CYS A 58 5.19 1.27 -3.18
C CYS A 58 4.66 0.08 -2.37
N PRO A 59 3.35 -0.02 -2.08
CA PRO A 59 2.81 -1.09 -1.25
C PRO A 59 2.87 -2.47 -1.93
N THR A 60 2.99 -2.48 -3.26
CA THR A 60 3.05 -3.71 -4.05
C THR A 60 4.47 -4.13 -4.40
N GLU A 61 5.49 -3.38 -3.91
CA GLU A 61 6.90 -3.63 -4.25
C GLU A 61 7.14 -3.78 -5.77
N ALA A 62 6.45 -2.94 -6.54
CA ALA A 62 6.66 -2.88 -7.99
C ALA A 62 8.01 -2.24 -8.37
N LEU A 63 8.64 -1.54 -7.43
CA LEU A 63 9.96 -0.94 -7.57
C LEU A 63 10.90 -1.61 -6.56
N LEU A 64 12.02 -2.14 -7.04
CA LEU A 64 13.06 -2.74 -6.21
C LEU A 64 14.33 -1.89 -6.25
N ALA A 65 14.78 -1.51 -5.08
CA ALA A 65 15.98 -0.68 -4.92
C ALA A 65 17.21 -1.53 -4.63
N ASP A 66 18.18 -1.56 -5.53
CA ASP A 66 19.45 -2.31 -5.34
C ASP A 66 20.28 -1.80 -4.17
N LYS A 67 20.25 -0.48 -3.93
CA LYS A 67 21.01 0.14 -2.83
C LYS A 67 20.43 -0.13 -1.45
N LEU A 68 19.19 -0.62 -1.37
CA LEU A 68 18.57 -1.04 -0.12
C LEU A 68 17.98 -2.45 -0.28
N PRO A 69 18.82 -3.50 -0.32
CA PRO A 69 18.35 -4.87 -0.34
C PRO A 69 17.76 -5.23 1.04
N ARG A 70 16.49 -4.88 1.24
CA ARG A 70 15.77 -4.91 2.51
C ARG A 70 16.03 -6.18 3.32
N ILE A 71 15.87 -7.35 2.71
CA ILE A 71 16.03 -8.64 3.39
C ILE A 71 17.47 -8.86 3.86
N GLU A 72 18.45 -8.48 3.06
CA GLU A 72 19.87 -8.66 3.42
C GLU A 72 20.29 -7.70 4.53
N VAL A 73 19.80 -6.45 4.48
CA VAL A 73 20.00 -5.47 5.56
C VAL A 73 19.39 -6.00 6.86
N LEU A 74 18.14 -6.50 6.81
CA LEU A 74 17.47 -7.07 7.98
C LEU A 74 18.21 -8.29 8.55
N LYS A 75 18.69 -9.21 7.70
CA LYS A 75 19.48 -10.38 8.12
C LYS A 75 20.78 -9.99 8.84
N ARG A 76 21.39 -8.86 8.49
CA ARG A 76 22.59 -8.35 9.19
C ARG A 76 22.21 -7.67 10.51
N ALA A 77 21.17 -6.85 10.48
CA ALA A 77 20.69 -6.10 11.65
C ALA A 77 20.27 -7.03 12.80
N VAL A 78 19.52 -8.11 12.52
CA VAL A 78 19.05 -9.04 13.57
C VAL A 78 20.14 -9.83 14.29
N LYS A 79 21.38 -9.80 13.82
CA LYS A 79 22.53 -10.44 14.46
C LYS A 79 23.17 -9.58 15.54
N ARG A 80 22.69 -8.36 15.73
CA ARG A 80 23.25 -7.35 16.65
C ARG A 80 22.26 -7.03 17.75
N PRO A 81 22.69 -6.70 18.98
CA PRO A 81 21.80 -6.22 20.02
C PRO A 81 21.32 -4.78 19.76
N GLU A 82 22.08 -4.04 18.96
CA GLU A 82 21.79 -2.67 18.53
C GLU A 82 22.24 -2.45 17.09
N VAL A 83 21.57 -1.58 16.37
CA VAL A 83 21.91 -1.23 14.99
C VAL A 83 21.78 0.27 14.75
N THR A 84 22.83 0.87 14.20
CA THR A 84 22.81 2.25 13.72
C THR A 84 22.68 2.24 12.20
N PHE A 85 21.56 2.78 11.71
CA PHE A 85 21.38 3.11 10.30
C PHE A 85 21.83 4.54 10.08
N ALA A 86 22.80 4.76 9.21
CA ALA A 86 23.21 6.08 8.79
C ALA A 86 22.84 6.32 7.33
N CYS A 87 22.30 7.49 6.99
CA CYS A 87 21.99 7.80 5.60
C CYS A 87 23.26 8.26 4.87
N ALA A 88 23.44 7.78 3.64
CA ALA A 88 24.62 8.10 2.84
C ALA A 88 24.87 9.62 2.66
N PRO A 89 23.84 10.48 2.45
CA PRO A 89 24.05 11.92 2.36
C PRO A 89 24.56 12.61 3.62
N SER A 90 24.40 12.01 4.80
CA SER A 90 24.89 12.61 6.05
C SER A 90 26.38 12.40 6.29
N GLU A 91 27.00 11.48 5.55
CA GLU A 91 28.40 11.05 5.72
C GLU A 91 28.73 10.50 7.13
N LEU A 92 27.71 10.29 7.97
CA LEU A 92 27.86 9.72 9.30
C LEU A 92 28.14 8.22 9.21
N GLN A 93 28.82 7.70 10.25
CA GLN A 93 29.13 6.28 10.35
C GLN A 93 27.98 5.52 11.00
N GLY A 94 27.74 4.29 10.54
CA GLY A 94 26.74 3.39 11.11
C GLY A 94 27.05 1.94 10.79
N ASN A 95 26.33 1.04 11.43
CA ASN A 95 26.46 -0.40 11.14
C ASN A 95 25.95 -0.73 9.73
N GLU A 96 24.95 0.02 9.28
CA GLU A 96 24.32 -0.09 7.95
C GLU A 96 24.21 1.30 7.35
N ILE A 97 24.82 1.49 6.19
CA ILE A 97 24.65 2.73 5.42
C ILE A 97 23.50 2.53 4.44
N VAL A 98 22.49 3.40 4.54
CA VAL A 98 21.31 3.36 3.69
C VAL A 98 21.24 4.60 2.79
N PRO A 99 20.65 4.53 1.61
CA PRO A 99 20.58 5.68 0.71
C PRO A 99 19.76 6.84 1.28
N CYS A 100 18.70 6.53 2.04
CA CYS A 100 17.88 7.48 2.79
C CYS A 100 17.21 6.76 3.94
N LEU A 101 17.16 7.38 5.14
CA LEU A 101 16.46 6.82 6.30
C LEU A 101 14.95 6.68 6.07
N GLY A 102 14.34 7.59 5.30
CA GLY A 102 12.93 7.49 4.90
C GLY A 102 12.60 6.26 4.04
N ALA A 103 13.60 5.55 3.52
CA ALA A 103 13.41 4.30 2.78
C ALA A 103 13.33 3.07 3.70
N LEU A 104 13.63 3.19 5.00
CA LEU A 104 13.39 2.16 6.01
C LEU A 104 11.90 2.13 6.34
N ASP A 105 11.19 1.08 5.93
CA ASP A 105 9.76 0.99 6.18
C ASP A 105 9.40 0.63 7.62
N ALA A 106 8.17 1.00 8.01
CA ALA A 106 7.66 0.78 9.35
C ALA A 106 7.69 -0.69 9.79
N ALA A 107 7.44 -1.63 8.89
CA ALA A 107 7.45 -3.06 9.21
C ALA A 107 8.85 -3.54 9.60
N MET A 108 9.89 -3.07 8.91
CA MET A 108 11.28 -3.39 9.21
C MET A 108 11.70 -2.80 10.56
N LEU A 109 11.42 -1.52 10.80
CA LEU A 109 11.75 -0.84 12.06
C LEU A 109 11.01 -1.48 13.23
N ALA A 110 9.71 -1.73 13.11
CA ALA A 110 8.90 -2.41 14.12
C ALA A 110 9.39 -3.83 14.40
N TYR A 111 9.77 -4.57 13.36
CA TYR A 111 10.31 -5.92 13.54
C TYR A 111 11.61 -5.93 14.37
N LEU A 112 12.54 -5.02 14.08
CA LEU A 112 13.79 -4.90 14.86
C LEU A 112 13.48 -4.54 16.31
N ALA A 113 12.67 -3.51 16.53
CA ALA A 113 12.29 -3.08 17.88
C ALA A 113 11.58 -4.19 18.67
N SER A 114 10.67 -4.93 18.05
CA SER A 114 9.95 -6.05 18.68
C SER A 114 10.83 -7.23 19.04
N ARG A 115 12.00 -7.35 18.40
CA ARG A 115 13.03 -8.35 18.71
C ARG A 115 14.01 -7.90 19.80
N GLY A 116 13.78 -6.72 20.41
CA GLY A 116 14.64 -6.16 21.43
C GLY A 116 15.93 -5.53 20.86
N ILE A 117 15.97 -5.22 19.57
CA ILE A 117 17.13 -4.61 18.92
C ILE A 117 16.94 -3.09 18.93
N ALA A 118 17.80 -2.37 19.65
CA ALA A 118 17.79 -0.92 19.65
C ALA A 118 18.22 -0.37 18.27
N VAL A 119 17.47 0.60 17.78
CA VAL A 119 17.71 1.21 16.45
C VAL A 119 18.05 2.68 16.61
N THR A 120 19.20 3.08 16.06
CA THR A 120 19.62 4.48 15.98
C THR A 120 19.57 4.95 14.53
N LEU A 121 18.92 6.09 14.27
CA LEU A 121 18.73 6.67 12.93
C LEU A 121 19.64 7.90 12.79
N ALA A 122 20.92 7.66 12.46
CA ALA A 122 21.92 8.71 12.35
C ALA A 122 21.79 9.51 11.04
N GLY A 123 21.74 10.83 11.16
CA GLY A 123 21.63 11.77 10.04
C GLY A 123 20.21 12.28 9.77
N ALA A 124 19.21 11.90 10.56
CA ALA A 124 17.85 12.39 10.40
C ALA A 124 17.73 13.89 10.62
N GLN A 125 18.56 14.47 11.48
CA GLN A 125 18.63 15.92 11.74
C GLN A 125 19.05 16.73 10.51
N HIS A 126 19.71 16.12 9.52
CA HIS A 126 20.15 16.79 8.29
C HIS A 126 19.13 16.68 7.15
N CYS A 127 17.96 16.09 7.39
CA CYS A 127 16.95 15.86 6.34
C CYS A 127 16.45 17.15 5.67
N ALA A 128 16.35 18.25 6.43
CA ALA A 128 15.86 19.53 5.92
C ALA A 128 16.76 20.10 4.81
N ASP A 129 18.08 19.92 4.91
CA ASP A 129 19.08 20.44 3.99
C ASP A 129 19.65 19.35 3.04
N CYS A 130 19.10 18.15 3.11
CA CYS A 130 19.52 17.01 2.32
C CYS A 130 19.14 17.14 0.85
N ILE A 131 19.91 16.51 -0.05
CA ILE A 131 19.58 16.41 -1.48
C ILE A 131 18.26 15.71 -1.76
N HIS A 132 17.76 14.87 -0.82
CA HIS A 132 16.46 14.23 -0.87
C HIS A 132 15.34 15.05 -0.20
N GLY A 133 15.68 16.16 0.45
CA GLY A 133 14.79 17.18 0.97
C GLY A 133 13.65 16.65 1.85
N ALA A 134 12.55 17.40 1.85
CA ALA A 134 11.37 17.11 2.65
C ALA A 134 10.74 15.73 2.41
N SER A 135 10.91 15.13 1.23
CA SER A 135 10.34 13.79 0.93
C SER A 135 10.95 12.70 1.80
N GLY A 136 12.26 12.77 2.07
CA GLY A 136 12.96 11.83 2.95
C GLY A 136 12.49 11.96 4.41
N GLU A 137 12.41 13.19 4.91
CA GLU A 137 11.93 13.51 6.26
C GLU A 137 10.47 13.10 6.46
N THR A 138 9.59 13.53 5.56
CA THR A 138 8.15 13.20 5.60
C THR A 138 7.95 11.70 5.62
N ARG A 139 8.68 10.95 4.81
CA ARG A 139 8.56 9.49 4.78
C ARG A 139 9.09 8.84 6.05
N LEU A 140 10.19 9.35 6.61
CA LEU A 140 10.73 8.86 7.88
C LEU A 140 9.71 9.08 9.00
N SER A 141 9.16 10.29 9.15
CA SER A 141 8.14 10.61 10.15
C SER A 141 6.93 9.69 10.03
N LEU A 142 6.41 9.51 8.79
CA LEU A 142 5.29 8.60 8.53
C LEU A 142 5.59 7.15 8.95
N ASN A 143 6.82 6.67 8.74
CA ASN A 143 7.20 5.33 9.12
C ASN A 143 7.35 5.19 10.65
N LEU A 144 7.88 6.20 11.34
CA LEU A 144 7.98 6.21 12.80
C LEU A 144 6.61 6.29 13.47
N GLU A 145 5.71 7.13 12.98
CA GLU A 145 4.31 7.18 13.44
C GLU A 145 3.62 5.82 13.28
N ALA A 146 3.85 5.14 12.15
CA ALA A 146 3.32 3.81 11.92
C ALA A 146 3.89 2.76 12.88
N VAL A 147 5.16 2.88 13.30
CA VAL A 147 5.74 2.03 14.34
C VAL A 147 5.07 2.28 15.68
N GLU A 148 4.79 3.54 16.03
CA GLU A 148 4.07 3.87 17.26
C GLU A 148 2.64 3.33 17.27
N VAL A 149 1.94 3.34 16.13
CA VAL A 149 0.64 2.67 15.99
C VAL A 149 0.74 1.17 16.24
N LEU A 150 1.77 0.51 15.72
CA LEU A 150 2.03 -0.93 15.97
C LEU A 150 2.40 -1.19 17.44
N ARG A 151 3.21 -0.32 18.03
CA ARG A 151 3.62 -0.41 19.43
C ARG A 151 2.39 -0.23 20.35
N GLY A 152 1.56 0.75 20.07
CA GLY A 152 0.32 1.02 20.79
C GLY A 152 0.48 1.02 22.29
N ASN A 153 -0.42 0.31 22.99
CA ASN A 153 -0.38 0.13 24.44
C ASN A 153 0.51 -1.05 24.91
N VAL A 154 1.20 -1.72 23.98
CA VAL A 154 2.22 -2.70 24.36
C VAL A 154 3.30 -1.92 25.06
N GLY A 155 3.47 -2.10 26.35
CA GLY A 155 4.35 -1.28 27.19
C GLY A 155 5.73 -1.10 26.54
N HIS A 156 6.24 0.13 26.57
CA HIS A 156 7.55 0.50 26.02
C HIS A 156 8.68 -0.42 26.50
N GLU A 157 8.47 -1.13 27.58
CA GLU A 157 9.41 -2.09 28.17
C GLU A 157 9.64 -3.36 27.32
N LYS A 158 8.73 -3.69 26.39
CA LYS A 158 8.82 -4.91 25.57
C LYS A 158 9.49 -4.71 24.21
N TRP A 159 9.45 -3.49 23.68
CA TRP A 159 10.06 -3.14 22.40
C TRP A 159 11.28 -2.26 22.63
N ALA A 160 12.39 -2.56 21.95
CA ALA A 160 13.57 -1.71 22.01
C ALA A 160 13.27 -0.31 21.43
N GLU A 161 14.05 0.64 21.86
CA GLU A 161 13.95 2.03 21.43
C GLU A 161 14.37 2.22 19.98
N ILE A 162 13.69 3.13 19.29
CA ILE A 162 14.13 3.68 18.02
C ILE A 162 14.44 5.16 18.28
N SER A 163 15.72 5.50 18.26
CA SER A 163 16.21 6.83 18.59
C SER A 163 16.67 7.59 17.35
N VAL A 164 16.40 8.90 17.35
CA VAL A 164 16.96 9.87 16.42
C VAL A 164 17.89 10.74 17.25
N PRO A 165 19.23 10.65 17.08
CA PRO A 165 20.17 11.43 17.87
C PRO A 165 19.97 12.93 17.65
N ASP A 166 20.03 13.70 18.73
CA ASP A 166 20.09 15.17 18.66
C ASP A 166 21.49 15.63 18.23
N GLU A 167 21.60 16.88 17.71
CA GLU A 167 22.84 17.49 17.18
C GLU A 167 24.04 17.48 18.15
N GLY A 168 23.81 17.19 19.44
CA GLY A 168 24.85 17.23 20.49
C GLY A 168 25.80 16.05 20.55
N ASP A 169 25.51 14.91 19.91
CA ASP A 169 26.25 13.66 20.11
C ASP A 169 27.15 13.22 18.94
N SER A 170 27.18 13.98 17.87
CA SER A 170 28.02 13.69 16.68
C SER A 170 29.25 14.59 16.63
N ARG A 171 30.41 14.04 17.02
CA ARG A 171 31.70 14.71 16.85
C ARG A 171 32.08 14.81 15.36
N SER A 172 32.09 16.08 14.91
CA SER A 172 32.95 16.72 13.93
C SER A 172 33.22 16.09 12.57
N GLY A 173 32.58 16.65 11.59
CA GLY A 173 33.10 16.80 10.23
C GLY A 173 32.52 18.11 9.69
N THR A 174 33.28 19.19 9.81
CA THR A 174 32.92 20.50 9.24
C THR A 174 33.02 20.42 7.73
N SER A 175 31.91 20.51 7.01
CA SER A 175 31.90 20.99 5.64
C SER A 175 30.90 22.13 5.51
N ASP A 176 31.46 23.28 5.21
CA ASP A 176 30.79 24.54 4.91
C ASP A 176 30.00 24.35 3.60
N HIS A 177 28.68 24.24 3.66
CA HIS A 177 27.82 24.25 2.49
C HIS A 177 26.80 25.38 2.58
N ASP A 178 27.02 26.35 1.70
CA ASP A 178 26.17 27.51 1.45
C ASP A 178 24.77 27.08 0.95
N PRO A 179 23.66 27.39 1.65
CA PRO A 179 22.33 26.96 1.26
C PRO A 179 21.84 27.70 0.02
N SER A 180 21.71 26.99 -1.06
CA SER A 180 21.21 27.49 -2.34
C SER A 180 19.79 28.06 -2.21
N ARG A 181 19.61 29.33 -2.64
CA ARG A 181 18.36 30.12 -2.67
C ARG A 181 17.17 29.47 -3.40
N ARG A 182 17.33 28.28 -3.98
CA ARG A 182 16.25 27.53 -4.65
C ARG A 182 15.27 26.86 -3.71
N HIS A 183 15.61 26.64 -2.42
CA HIS A 183 14.73 25.97 -1.46
C HIS A 183 13.58 26.86 -0.91
N LEU A 184 13.70 28.18 -1.00
CA LEU A 184 12.65 29.08 -0.49
C LEU A 184 11.37 29.09 -1.34
N PHE A 185 11.45 28.78 -2.62
CA PHE A 185 10.28 28.80 -3.52
C PHE A 185 9.39 27.55 -3.41
N ARG A 186 9.90 26.41 -2.95
CA ARG A 186 9.12 25.16 -2.83
C ARG A 186 8.18 25.10 -1.62
N ARG A 187 8.37 25.94 -0.60
CA ARG A 187 7.49 25.98 0.59
C ARG A 187 6.08 26.54 0.32
N PHE A 188 5.83 27.16 -0.82
CA PHE A 188 4.54 27.78 -1.14
C PHE A 188 3.62 26.95 -2.02
N VAL A 189 4.05 25.83 -2.60
CA VAL A 189 3.24 25.03 -3.53
C VAL A 189 2.67 23.75 -2.91
N GLY A 190 2.97 23.45 -1.67
CA GLY A 190 2.56 22.21 -0.97
C GLY A 190 1.18 22.25 -0.29
N ARG A 191 0.24 23.10 -0.71
CA ARG A 191 -1.15 23.10 -0.21
C ARG A 191 -2.14 22.73 -1.31
N GLY A 192 -2.21 21.46 -1.60
CA GLY A 192 -3.16 20.90 -2.57
C GLY A 192 -3.63 19.48 -2.21
N ALA A 193 -3.66 19.15 -0.92
CA ALA A 193 -4.10 17.82 -0.46
C ALA A 193 -5.55 17.84 0.09
N ASP A 194 -6.44 18.61 -0.54
CA ASP A 194 -7.87 18.63 -0.24
C ASP A 194 -8.70 18.42 -1.51
N GLN A 195 -8.46 17.26 -2.16
CA GLN A 195 -9.43 16.71 -3.12
C GLN A 195 -9.93 15.36 -2.62
N LEU A 196 -10.37 15.35 -1.37
CA LEU A 196 -11.18 14.28 -0.82
C LEU A 196 -12.65 14.57 -1.15
N THR A 197 -13.22 13.62 -1.93
CA THR A 197 -14.66 13.34 -1.95
C THR A 197 -15.60 14.46 -2.40
N ARG A 198 -15.60 14.78 -3.67
CA ARG A 198 -16.88 15.16 -4.29
C ARG A 198 -17.69 13.87 -4.48
N PRO A 199 -18.90 13.78 -3.91
CA PRO A 199 -19.82 12.70 -4.27
C PRO A 199 -20.14 12.88 -5.75
N VAL A 200 -19.65 11.96 -6.58
CA VAL A 200 -20.08 11.84 -7.97
C VAL A 200 -21.56 11.42 -7.90
N PRO A 201 -22.50 12.13 -8.55
CA PRO A 201 -23.87 11.68 -8.62
C PRO A 201 -23.87 10.26 -9.20
N ALA A 202 -24.73 9.40 -8.66
CA ALA A 202 -24.90 8.03 -9.10
C ALA A 202 -25.34 8.00 -10.56
N SER A 203 -24.39 8.11 -11.46
CA SER A 203 -24.53 7.79 -12.86
C SER A 203 -24.51 6.27 -12.95
N GLU A 204 -25.35 5.69 -13.76
CA GLU A 204 -25.46 4.26 -14.04
C GLU A 204 -24.06 3.66 -14.16
N ALA A 205 -23.72 2.78 -13.19
CA ALA A 205 -22.39 2.24 -13.06
C ALA A 205 -22.06 1.35 -14.26
N GLN A 206 -21.32 1.89 -15.23
CA GLN A 206 -20.90 1.11 -16.38
C GLN A 206 -19.88 0.05 -15.96
N PRO A 207 -20.02 -1.20 -16.39
CA PRO A 207 -19.09 -2.25 -16.03
C PRO A 207 -17.68 -1.93 -16.55
N VAL A 208 -16.66 -2.18 -15.71
CA VAL A 208 -15.26 -1.99 -16.08
C VAL A 208 -14.91 -2.89 -17.27
N PRO A 209 -14.44 -2.34 -18.40
CA PRO A 209 -14.07 -3.16 -19.55
C PRO A 209 -13.02 -4.22 -19.16
N LEU A 210 -13.18 -5.45 -19.65
CA LEU A 210 -12.24 -6.55 -19.34
C LEU A 210 -10.79 -6.20 -19.70
N LYS A 211 -10.59 -5.45 -20.79
CA LYS A 211 -9.26 -5.00 -21.24
C LYS A 211 -8.63 -3.92 -20.37
N ALA A 212 -9.40 -3.30 -19.46
CA ALA A 212 -8.87 -2.32 -18.52
C ALA A 212 -8.09 -2.97 -17.37
N ILE A 213 -8.31 -4.26 -17.11
CA ILE A 213 -7.64 -5.02 -16.05
C ILE A 213 -6.73 -6.06 -16.70
N ARG A 214 -5.43 -5.94 -16.44
CA ARG A 214 -4.42 -6.92 -16.86
C ARG A 214 -4.25 -7.94 -15.76
N PHE A 215 -4.63 -9.17 -16.03
CA PHE A 215 -4.46 -10.27 -15.08
C PHE A 215 -2.99 -10.64 -14.97
N ALA A 216 -2.54 -10.85 -13.74
CA ALA A 216 -1.26 -11.47 -13.41
C ALA A 216 -1.41 -12.26 -12.11
N ALA A 217 -0.59 -13.31 -11.93
CA ALA A 217 -0.64 -14.13 -10.73
C ALA A 217 -0.51 -13.28 -9.44
N PRO A 218 -1.23 -13.62 -8.38
CA PRO A 218 -1.05 -13.00 -7.07
C PRO A 218 0.36 -13.25 -6.52
N PHE A 219 0.86 -12.29 -5.74
CA PHE A 219 2.18 -12.39 -5.10
C PHE A 219 2.12 -11.88 -3.65
N SER A 220 3.14 -12.23 -2.87
CA SER A 220 3.39 -11.65 -1.56
C SER A 220 4.46 -10.55 -1.64
N THR A 221 4.47 -9.65 -0.65
CA THR A 221 5.50 -8.63 -0.50
C THR A 221 6.27 -8.84 0.80
N ALA A 222 7.57 -8.56 0.79
CA ALA A 222 8.42 -8.75 1.97
C ALA A 222 7.95 -7.89 3.16
N GLY A 223 7.50 -6.66 2.90
CA GLY A 223 6.93 -5.79 3.93
C GLY A 223 5.66 -6.37 4.55
N ARG A 224 4.79 -7.00 3.75
CA ARG A 224 3.59 -7.67 4.28
C ARG A 224 3.91 -8.91 5.09
N GLU A 225 4.90 -9.69 4.66
CA GLU A 225 5.36 -10.86 5.41
C GLU A 225 5.94 -10.47 6.77
N LEU A 226 6.72 -9.39 6.85
CA LEU A 226 7.21 -8.87 8.13
C LEU A 226 6.08 -8.42 9.05
N LEU A 227 5.09 -7.69 8.54
CA LEU A 227 3.90 -7.32 9.31
C LEU A 227 3.15 -8.55 9.80
N GLN A 228 3.05 -9.60 8.98
CA GLN A 228 2.38 -10.82 9.37
C GLN A 228 3.12 -11.57 10.49
N ILE A 229 4.45 -11.56 10.47
CA ILE A 229 5.27 -12.08 11.57
C ILE A 229 4.98 -11.30 12.85
N LEU A 230 4.92 -9.96 12.79
CA LEU A 230 4.57 -9.11 13.93
C LEU A 230 3.18 -9.43 14.48
N PHE A 231 2.18 -9.58 13.61
CA PHE A 231 0.81 -9.90 14.00
C PHE A 231 0.66 -11.31 14.58
N ASN A 232 1.48 -12.25 14.17
CA ASN A 232 1.47 -13.64 14.66
C ASN A 232 2.33 -13.86 15.90
N THR A 233 3.18 -12.88 16.27
CA THR A 233 3.96 -12.98 17.50
C THR A 233 3.01 -12.82 18.70
N PRO A 234 3.17 -13.60 19.80
CA PRO A 234 2.28 -13.54 20.96
C PRO A 234 2.51 -12.27 21.80
N GLN A 235 2.54 -11.14 21.15
CA GLN A 235 2.55 -9.81 21.76
C GLN A 235 1.14 -9.28 21.77
N GLU A 236 0.80 -8.52 22.77
CA GLU A 236 -0.49 -7.84 22.88
C GLU A 236 -0.49 -6.62 21.96
N LEU A 237 -0.61 -6.84 20.65
CA LEU A 237 -0.87 -5.73 19.74
C LEU A 237 -2.21 -5.07 20.06
N PRO A 238 -2.33 -3.75 19.91
CA PRO A 238 -3.61 -3.07 20.10
C PRO A 238 -4.66 -3.67 19.16
N THR A 239 -5.83 -3.98 19.69
CA THR A 239 -6.94 -4.52 18.93
C THR A 239 -8.20 -3.71 19.25
N PRO A 240 -8.83 -3.06 18.28
CA PRO A 240 -8.43 -2.93 16.88
C PRO A 240 -7.21 -2.03 16.69
N LEU A 241 -6.40 -2.31 15.67
CA LEU A 241 -5.27 -1.49 15.26
C LEU A 241 -5.76 -0.34 14.38
N SER A 242 -5.33 0.89 14.65
CA SER A 242 -5.66 2.04 13.80
C SER A 242 -5.03 1.90 12.41
N ALA A 243 -5.77 2.26 11.38
CA ALA A 243 -5.23 2.33 10.04
C ALA A 243 -4.23 3.48 9.94
N HIS A 244 -3.08 3.25 9.30
CA HIS A 244 -2.05 4.25 9.11
C HIS A 244 -1.37 4.08 7.75
N ALA A 245 -1.12 5.18 7.05
CA ALA A 245 -0.58 5.16 5.68
C ALA A 245 0.81 4.53 5.58
N GLY A 246 1.61 4.58 6.66
CA GLY A 246 2.93 3.95 6.75
C GLY A 246 2.89 2.42 6.93
N LEU A 247 1.74 1.83 7.29
CA LEU A 247 1.65 0.39 7.59
C LEU A 247 1.49 -0.48 6.35
N LEU A 248 1.33 0.02 5.17
CA LEU A 248 1.15 -0.75 3.94
C LEU A 248 0.22 -1.97 4.14
N ALA A 249 -0.87 -1.77 4.86
CA ALA A 249 -1.94 -2.72 5.13
C ALA A 249 -3.26 -1.97 5.27
N ALA A 250 -4.38 -2.61 4.95
CA ALA A 250 -5.69 -2.00 5.12
C ALA A 250 -6.77 -3.08 5.32
N GLN A 251 -7.82 -2.74 6.06
CA GLN A 251 -9.03 -3.53 6.19
C GLN A 251 -10.06 -3.02 5.20
N VAL A 252 -10.48 -3.89 4.27
CA VAL A 252 -11.53 -3.58 3.30
C VAL A 252 -12.90 -3.93 3.89
N ALA A 253 -13.88 -3.08 3.63
CA ALA A 253 -15.28 -3.32 3.91
C ALA A 253 -16.15 -2.97 2.69
N ILE A 254 -17.41 -3.39 2.74
CA ILE A 254 -18.35 -3.22 1.63
C ILE A 254 -19.69 -2.67 2.13
N ARG A 255 -20.27 -1.75 1.37
CA ARG A 255 -21.65 -1.27 1.53
C ARG A 255 -22.59 -2.06 0.63
N PRO A 256 -23.89 -2.03 0.86
CA PRO A 256 -24.87 -2.58 -0.07
C PRO A 256 -24.72 -2.01 -1.47
N GLY A 257 -25.06 -2.80 -2.51
CA GLY A 257 -25.02 -2.38 -3.92
C GLY A 257 -23.91 -3.05 -4.75
N CYS A 258 -23.29 -4.12 -4.25
CA CYS A 258 -22.33 -4.90 -5.03
C CYS A 258 -23.04 -5.59 -6.21
N THR A 259 -22.51 -5.40 -7.41
CA THR A 259 -23.01 -5.99 -8.66
C THR A 259 -22.37 -7.31 -9.04
N ALA A 260 -21.52 -7.87 -8.16
CA ALA A 260 -20.78 -9.12 -8.41
C ALA A 260 -19.94 -9.14 -9.70
N CYS A 261 -19.48 -7.98 -10.16
CA CYS A 261 -18.69 -7.84 -11.41
C CYS A 261 -17.26 -8.38 -11.31
N GLU A 262 -16.80 -8.75 -10.09
CA GLU A 262 -15.47 -9.33 -9.80
C GLU A 262 -14.26 -8.46 -10.15
N ALA A 263 -14.47 -7.23 -10.59
CA ALA A 263 -13.39 -6.34 -10.99
C ALA A 263 -12.35 -6.14 -9.87
N CYS A 264 -12.81 -6.03 -8.61
CA CYS A 264 -11.95 -5.89 -7.43
C CYS A 264 -11.06 -7.12 -7.18
N ALA A 265 -11.57 -8.32 -7.39
CA ALA A 265 -10.79 -9.56 -7.27
C ALA A 265 -9.78 -9.70 -8.42
N ARG A 266 -10.21 -9.43 -9.66
CA ARG A 266 -9.33 -9.48 -10.84
C ARG A 266 -8.21 -8.46 -10.80
N ALA A 267 -8.45 -7.26 -10.26
CA ALA A 267 -7.45 -6.20 -10.16
C ALA A 267 -6.50 -6.39 -8.96
N CYS A 268 -6.89 -7.17 -7.94
CA CYS A 268 -6.11 -7.30 -6.70
C CYS A 268 -4.73 -7.93 -6.95
N PRO A 269 -3.61 -7.23 -6.70
CA PRO A 269 -2.28 -7.73 -7.02
C PRO A 269 -1.83 -8.86 -6.10
N THR A 270 -2.30 -8.88 -4.86
CA THR A 270 -1.89 -9.86 -3.85
C THR A 270 -2.89 -11.00 -3.66
N GLY A 271 -4.05 -10.94 -4.34
CA GLY A 271 -5.11 -11.92 -4.17
C GLY A 271 -5.80 -11.82 -2.80
N ALA A 272 -5.74 -10.66 -2.14
CA ALA A 272 -6.49 -10.41 -0.92
C ALA A 272 -8.01 -10.40 -1.16
N MET A 273 -8.45 -9.90 -2.32
CA MET A 273 -9.84 -10.00 -2.77
C MET A 273 -10.01 -11.29 -3.56
N GLN A 274 -10.97 -12.12 -3.17
CA GLN A 274 -11.19 -13.45 -3.74
C GLN A 274 -12.66 -13.66 -4.07
N VAL A 275 -12.93 -14.38 -5.14
CA VAL A 275 -14.28 -14.87 -5.47
C VAL A 275 -14.32 -16.36 -5.24
N ARG A 276 -15.35 -16.82 -4.57
CA ARG A 276 -15.65 -18.24 -4.35
C ARG A 276 -17.05 -18.52 -4.87
N GLU A 277 -17.16 -19.53 -5.70
CA GLU A 277 -18.44 -20.01 -6.18
C GLU A 277 -18.69 -21.43 -5.72
N SER A 278 -19.94 -21.67 -5.33
CA SER A 278 -20.49 -23.01 -5.07
C SER A 278 -21.65 -23.30 -6.00
N ALA A 279 -22.30 -24.44 -5.84
CA ALA A 279 -23.52 -24.77 -6.57
C ALA A 279 -24.68 -23.80 -6.28
N THR A 280 -24.72 -23.21 -5.09
CA THR A 280 -25.86 -22.42 -4.57
C THR A 280 -25.52 -20.98 -4.23
N ALA A 281 -24.23 -20.60 -4.23
CA ALA A 281 -23.81 -19.26 -3.79
C ALA A 281 -22.59 -18.75 -4.56
N TRP A 282 -22.57 -17.45 -4.75
CA TRP A 282 -21.41 -16.64 -5.11
C TRP A 282 -21.00 -15.82 -3.89
N GLN A 283 -19.70 -15.72 -3.61
CA GLN A 283 -19.18 -15.02 -2.45
C GLN A 283 -17.94 -14.20 -2.81
N LEU A 284 -17.95 -12.93 -2.41
CA LEU A 284 -16.77 -12.09 -2.39
C LEU A 284 -16.12 -12.16 -1.01
N GLY A 285 -14.89 -12.63 -0.96
CA GLY A 285 -14.09 -12.76 0.25
C GLY A 285 -12.93 -11.77 0.28
N PHE A 286 -12.46 -11.48 1.49
CA PHE A 286 -11.29 -10.65 1.75
C PHE A 286 -10.36 -11.32 2.76
N GLU A 287 -9.11 -11.51 2.37
CA GLU A 287 -8.04 -12.05 3.20
C GLU A 287 -7.10 -10.92 3.66
N PHE A 288 -7.27 -10.47 4.91
CA PHE A 288 -6.47 -9.37 5.48
C PHE A 288 -4.98 -9.65 5.41
N THR A 289 -4.55 -10.90 5.64
CA THR A 289 -3.15 -11.30 5.66
C THR A 289 -2.41 -11.04 4.36
N ARG A 290 -3.12 -10.87 3.25
CA ARG A 290 -2.57 -10.55 1.92
C ARG A 290 -2.68 -9.08 1.54
N CYS A 291 -3.52 -8.31 2.23
CA CYS A 291 -3.78 -6.94 1.82
C CYS A 291 -2.61 -6.01 2.13
N VAL A 292 -2.13 -5.31 1.13
CA VAL A 292 -1.04 -4.32 1.21
C VAL A 292 -1.54 -2.86 1.15
N GLY A 293 -2.85 -2.62 1.25
CA GLY A 293 -3.41 -1.27 1.24
C GLY A 293 -3.18 -0.48 -0.06
N CYS A 294 -3.08 -1.16 -1.21
CA CYS A 294 -2.77 -0.48 -2.47
C CYS A 294 -3.92 0.36 -3.05
N GLY A 295 -5.16 0.11 -2.68
CA GLY A 295 -6.33 0.88 -3.08
C GLY A 295 -7.02 0.45 -4.38
N VAL A 296 -6.38 -0.37 -5.21
CA VAL A 296 -6.90 -0.68 -6.55
C VAL A 296 -8.31 -1.31 -6.55
N CYS A 297 -8.66 -2.09 -5.52
CA CYS A 297 -10.00 -2.69 -5.41
C CYS A 297 -11.09 -1.65 -5.14
N VAL A 298 -10.76 -0.57 -4.44
CA VAL A 298 -11.64 0.57 -4.20
C VAL A 298 -11.78 1.40 -5.48
N GLU A 299 -10.68 1.70 -6.16
CA GLU A 299 -10.67 2.46 -7.42
C GLU A 299 -11.47 1.78 -8.54
N VAL A 300 -11.31 0.46 -8.69
CA VAL A 300 -11.94 -0.30 -9.77
C VAL A 300 -13.43 -0.59 -9.52
N CYS A 301 -13.90 -0.35 -8.30
CA CYS A 301 -15.29 -0.60 -7.90
C CYS A 301 -16.22 0.48 -8.46
N GLN A 302 -16.85 0.24 -9.60
CA GLN A 302 -17.76 1.20 -10.24
C GLN A 302 -18.98 1.58 -9.37
N PRO A 303 -19.61 0.64 -8.63
CA PRO A 303 -20.66 1.01 -7.69
C PRO A 303 -20.15 1.78 -6.46
N HIS A 304 -18.82 1.96 -6.30
CA HIS A 304 -18.18 2.65 -5.17
C HIS A 304 -18.61 2.13 -3.79
N VAL A 305 -18.87 0.84 -3.69
CA VAL A 305 -19.32 0.20 -2.43
C VAL A 305 -18.16 -0.30 -1.56
N LEU A 306 -16.96 -0.47 -2.13
CA LEU A 306 -15.77 -0.86 -1.37
C LEU A 306 -15.09 0.36 -0.76
N TYR A 307 -14.63 0.23 0.49
CA TYR A 307 -13.90 1.27 1.20
C TYR A 307 -12.93 0.67 2.21
N PHE A 308 -11.97 1.46 2.65
CA PHE A 308 -11.09 1.11 3.75
C PHE A 308 -11.69 1.53 5.09
N ARG A 309 -11.57 0.67 6.09
CA ARG A 309 -11.93 0.99 7.47
C ARG A 309 -10.80 1.79 8.13
N ASP A 310 -11.14 2.61 9.11
CA ASP A 310 -10.18 3.36 9.93
C ASP A 310 -9.44 2.46 10.93
N THR A 311 -9.89 1.22 11.09
CA THR A 311 -9.29 0.23 11.98
C THR A 311 -9.11 -1.11 11.27
N MET A 312 -8.12 -1.87 11.73
CA MET A 312 -7.78 -3.20 11.24
C MET A 312 -7.83 -4.22 12.38
N GLU A 313 -8.39 -5.39 12.11
CA GLU A 313 -8.35 -6.53 13.02
C GLU A 313 -7.11 -7.39 12.73
N ALA A 314 -5.96 -6.92 13.20
CA ALA A 314 -4.66 -7.53 12.92
C ALA A 314 -4.52 -8.99 13.38
N LEU A 315 -5.27 -9.35 14.44
CA LEU A 315 -5.25 -10.67 15.05
C LEU A 315 -6.34 -11.63 14.54
N ALA A 316 -7.02 -11.29 13.44
CA ALA A 316 -7.95 -12.23 12.84
C ALA A 316 -7.21 -13.52 12.44
N LYS A 317 -7.24 -14.52 13.30
CA LYS A 317 -6.51 -15.80 13.19
C LYS A 317 -6.97 -16.68 12.04
N SER A 318 -7.92 -16.24 11.23
CA SER A 318 -8.39 -17.04 10.12
C SER A 318 -7.51 -16.83 8.89
N PRO A 319 -6.78 -17.86 8.44
CA PRO A 319 -6.10 -17.82 7.15
C PRO A 319 -7.08 -17.81 5.98
N GLU A 320 -8.37 -17.96 6.25
CA GLU A 320 -9.41 -17.97 5.24
C GLU A 320 -9.96 -16.56 5.01
N ALA A 321 -10.27 -16.28 3.74
CA ALA A 321 -10.90 -15.02 3.37
C ALA A 321 -12.28 -14.88 4.05
N ALA A 322 -12.44 -13.82 4.85
CA ALA A 322 -13.72 -13.49 5.43
C ALA A 322 -14.72 -13.07 4.35
N ALA A 323 -15.96 -13.52 4.45
CA ALA A 323 -17.01 -13.13 3.51
C ALA A 323 -17.33 -11.64 3.67
N LEU A 324 -17.13 -10.85 2.62
CA LEU A 324 -17.59 -9.47 2.55
C LEU A 324 -19.03 -9.39 2.04
N HIS A 325 -19.37 -10.21 1.04
CA HIS A 325 -20.67 -10.22 0.40
C HIS A 325 -20.99 -11.61 -0.16
N ALA A 326 -22.25 -12.03 -0.08
CA ALA A 326 -22.71 -13.28 -0.61
C ALA A 326 -24.05 -13.09 -1.35
N LEU A 327 -24.20 -13.75 -2.48
CA LEU A 327 -25.41 -13.75 -3.31
C LEU A 327 -25.85 -15.16 -3.59
N GLY A 328 -27.16 -15.37 -3.63
CA GLY A 328 -27.73 -16.67 -4.04
C GLY A 328 -27.51 -16.92 -5.54
N LYS A 329 -27.12 -18.13 -5.88
CA LYS A 329 -27.02 -18.61 -7.26
C LYS A 329 -28.31 -19.34 -7.60
N GLN A 330 -29.01 -18.87 -8.62
CA GLN A 330 -30.34 -19.33 -8.99
C GLN A 330 -30.36 -19.72 -10.45
N ARG A 331 -31.35 -20.53 -10.85
CA ARG A 331 -31.58 -20.92 -12.22
C ARG A 331 -32.80 -20.21 -12.77
N CYS A 332 -32.62 -19.52 -13.88
CA CYS A 332 -33.72 -18.81 -14.56
C CYS A 332 -34.71 -19.85 -15.12
N THR A 333 -35.99 -19.69 -14.84
CA THR A 333 -37.06 -20.55 -15.33
C THR A 333 -37.28 -20.42 -16.83
N ARG A 334 -36.89 -19.26 -17.42
CA ARG A 334 -37.10 -18.97 -18.85
C ARG A 334 -35.96 -19.47 -19.74
N CYS A 335 -34.69 -19.12 -19.40
CA CYS A 335 -33.53 -19.46 -20.25
C CYS A 335 -32.63 -20.56 -19.64
N GLU A 336 -33.01 -21.07 -18.46
CA GLU A 336 -32.30 -22.14 -17.72
C GLU A 336 -30.87 -21.81 -17.32
N ARG A 337 -30.35 -20.60 -17.58
CA ARG A 337 -29.01 -20.15 -17.16
C ARG A 337 -28.97 -19.86 -15.68
N PHE A 338 -27.82 -20.09 -15.08
CA PHE A 338 -27.56 -19.66 -13.71
C PHE A 338 -27.31 -18.14 -13.68
N PHE A 339 -27.85 -17.48 -12.67
CA PHE A 339 -27.60 -16.08 -12.35
C PHE A 339 -27.47 -15.90 -10.84
N ILE A 340 -26.94 -14.78 -10.42
CA ILE A 340 -26.78 -14.40 -9.01
C ILE A 340 -27.69 -13.24 -8.68
N SER A 341 -28.35 -13.30 -7.52
CA SER A 341 -29.28 -12.27 -7.07
C SER A 341 -29.23 -12.11 -5.55
N PRO A 342 -29.42 -10.91 -5.02
CA PRO A 342 -29.51 -10.66 -3.58
C PRO A 342 -30.80 -11.22 -2.96
N ALA A 343 -31.85 -11.42 -3.78
CA ALA A 343 -33.13 -11.96 -3.37
C ALA A 343 -33.55 -13.13 -4.28
N PRO A 344 -34.43 -14.02 -3.81
CA PRO A 344 -35.03 -15.05 -4.67
C PRO A 344 -35.70 -14.41 -5.90
N ALA A 345 -35.39 -14.90 -7.10
CA ALA A 345 -35.96 -14.48 -8.36
C ALA A 345 -36.11 -15.68 -9.28
N GLU A 346 -37.22 -15.75 -10.01
CA GLU A 346 -37.48 -16.85 -10.95
C GLU A 346 -36.86 -16.60 -12.33
N ILE A 347 -36.72 -15.32 -12.71
CA ILE A 347 -36.26 -14.88 -14.02
C ILE A 347 -34.97 -14.09 -13.85
N CYS A 348 -34.00 -14.30 -14.73
CA CYS A 348 -32.73 -13.56 -14.70
C CYS A 348 -32.92 -12.13 -15.25
N PRO A 349 -32.06 -11.15 -14.84
CA PRO A 349 -32.17 -9.76 -15.28
C PRO A 349 -32.17 -9.59 -16.80
N THR A 350 -31.48 -10.44 -17.55
CA THR A 350 -31.49 -10.40 -19.03
C THR A 350 -32.87 -10.75 -19.59
N CYS A 351 -33.49 -11.82 -19.09
CA CYS A 351 -34.83 -12.21 -19.56
C CYS A 351 -35.92 -11.21 -19.12
N GLU A 352 -35.72 -10.59 -17.94
CA GLU A 352 -36.60 -9.53 -17.45
C GLU A 352 -36.50 -8.24 -18.32
N GLY A 353 -35.26 -7.87 -18.71
CA GLY A 353 -35.00 -6.75 -19.61
C GLY A 353 -35.59 -6.97 -21.01
N ASP A 354 -35.46 -8.19 -21.58
CA ASP A 354 -36.05 -8.52 -22.87
C ASP A 354 -37.58 -8.36 -22.85
N ASP A 355 -38.24 -8.68 -21.73
CA ASP A 355 -39.70 -8.50 -21.59
C ASP A 355 -40.09 -7.01 -21.52
N ALA A 356 -39.30 -6.20 -20.81
CA ALA A 356 -39.52 -4.76 -20.71
C ALA A 356 -39.32 -4.07 -22.07
N ASP A 357 -38.27 -4.42 -22.82
CA ASP A 357 -37.98 -3.90 -24.14
C ASP A 357 -39.09 -4.29 -25.14
N PHE A 358 -39.55 -5.55 -25.10
CA PHE A 358 -40.65 -6.02 -25.92
C PHE A 358 -41.95 -5.27 -25.61
N ALA A 359 -42.28 -5.08 -24.33
CA ALA A 359 -43.46 -4.31 -23.91
C ALA A 359 -43.39 -2.85 -24.36
N SER A 360 -42.18 -2.24 -24.32
CA SER A 360 -41.98 -0.84 -24.77
C SER A 360 -42.13 -0.65 -26.28
N LEU A 361 -41.85 -1.70 -27.06
CA LEU A 361 -41.94 -1.64 -28.54
C LEU A 361 -43.29 -2.05 -29.08
N PHE A 362 -44.08 -2.85 -28.39
CA PHE A 362 -45.31 -3.48 -28.87
C PHE A 362 -46.53 -3.32 -27.93
N GLY A 363 -46.35 -2.61 -26.78
CA GLY A 363 -47.37 -2.42 -25.74
C GLY A 363 -48.28 -1.19 -25.91
#